data_13ebae14d06e3037a5eb929379f18119
#
_entry.id   13ebae14d06e3037a5eb929379f18119
#
_cell.length_a   1.000
_cell.length_b   1.000
_cell.length_c   1.000
_cell.angle_alpha   90.00
_cell.angle_beta   90.00
_cell.angle_gamma   90.00
#
_symmetry.space_group_name_H-M   'P 1'
#
loop_
_entity.id
_entity.type
_entity.pdbx_description
1 polymer ?
#
loop_
_entity_poly.entity_id
_entity_poly.type
_entity_poly.pdbx_seq_one_letter_code
_entity_poly.pdbx_strand_id
1 'polypeptide(L)'
;MLEKEMKVAAKEERFEDAAEARRELFALDHIQDVSLIKDEHLDDSRNKLGDARIEAYDTAHLSGTNAIGVMTVVIDGVPVKSEYRTFRIRGVKKNDDIASLKEILSRRLNHPEWPFPKIIIIDGGTTQKKAAEGVLAALHLPIPVAAVVKDERHRPREVIGARRAGVSEADAVLANAEAHRFSLARHRWARARQLRSK
;
A
#
# COMPACT_ATOMS: atom_id res chain seq x y z
N MET A 1 -3.67 4.60 -27.04
CA MET A 1 -2.72 5.45 -27.77
C MET A 1 -1.36 5.34 -27.08
N LEU A 2 -1.21 5.74 -25.85
CA LEU A 2 0.04 5.70 -25.06
C LEU A 2 0.71 4.32 -24.96
N GLU A 3 -0.06 3.23 -24.87
CA GLU A 3 0.52 1.88 -24.82
C GLU A 3 1.21 1.47 -26.15
N LYS A 4 0.69 1.94 -27.28
CA LYS A 4 1.33 1.78 -28.60
C LYS A 4 2.58 2.64 -28.68
N GLU A 5 2.53 3.88 -28.23
CA GLU A 5 3.68 4.80 -28.21
C GLU A 5 4.82 4.27 -27.33
N MET A 6 4.51 3.75 -26.15
CA MET A 6 5.49 3.09 -25.29
C MET A 6 6.16 1.90 -25.98
N LYS A 7 5.38 1.03 -26.68
CA LYS A 7 5.92 -0.14 -27.38
C LYS A 7 6.76 0.25 -28.60
N VAL A 8 6.38 1.30 -29.32
CA VAL A 8 7.13 1.81 -30.47
C VAL A 8 8.43 2.45 -29.98
N ALA A 9 8.38 3.33 -28.97
CA ALA A 9 9.57 3.95 -28.40
C ALA A 9 10.58 2.92 -27.86
N ALA A 10 10.08 1.86 -27.19
CA ALA A 10 10.93 0.77 -26.71
C ALA A 10 11.57 -0.03 -27.86
N LYS A 11 10.87 -0.23 -28.98
CA LYS A 11 11.39 -0.93 -30.15
C LYS A 11 12.43 -0.12 -30.92
N GLU A 12 12.32 1.22 -30.87
CA GLU A 12 13.23 2.17 -31.47
C GLU A 12 14.39 2.57 -30.54
N GLU A 13 14.56 1.84 -29.40
CA GLU A 13 15.59 2.08 -28.38
C GLU A 13 15.53 3.48 -27.72
N ARG A 14 14.43 4.20 -27.88
CA ARG A 14 14.16 5.49 -27.22
C ARG A 14 13.64 5.24 -25.80
N PHE A 15 14.53 4.81 -24.92
CA PHE A 15 14.16 4.31 -23.58
C PHE A 15 13.62 5.41 -22.66
N GLU A 16 14.00 6.67 -22.86
CA GLU A 16 13.47 7.82 -22.07
C GLU A 16 12.00 8.06 -22.42
N ASP A 17 11.67 8.09 -23.71
CA ASP A 17 10.30 8.30 -24.22
C ASP A 17 9.40 7.12 -23.81
N ALA A 18 9.92 5.90 -23.89
CA ALA A 18 9.20 4.71 -23.41
C ALA A 18 8.94 4.74 -21.90
N ALA A 19 9.88 5.28 -21.12
CA ALA A 19 9.72 5.44 -19.67
C ALA A 19 8.74 6.57 -19.32
N GLU A 20 8.63 7.60 -20.13
CA GLU A 20 7.68 8.69 -19.97
C GLU A 20 6.25 8.24 -20.32
N ALA A 21 6.04 7.62 -21.48
CA ALA A 21 4.76 7.04 -21.88
C ALA A 21 4.26 5.98 -20.86
N ARG A 22 5.17 5.22 -20.26
CA ARG A 22 4.84 4.26 -19.20
C ARG A 22 4.44 4.96 -17.90
N ARG A 23 5.03 6.10 -17.57
CA ARG A 23 4.62 6.90 -16.39
C ARG A 23 3.26 7.50 -16.59
N GLU A 24 2.95 7.98 -17.79
CA GLU A 24 1.63 8.52 -18.14
C GLU A 24 0.54 7.43 -18.14
N LEU A 25 0.81 6.26 -18.72
CA LEU A 25 -0.08 5.10 -18.64
C LEU A 25 -0.39 4.72 -17.20
N PHE A 26 0.63 4.66 -16.35
CA PHE A 26 0.46 4.33 -14.95
C PHE A 26 -0.35 5.41 -14.19
N ALA A 27 -0.17 6.68 -14.55
CA ALA A 27 -0.95 7.78 -13.97
C ALA A 27 -2.42 7.71 -14.42
N LEU A 28 -2.70 7.39 -15.70
CA LEU A 28 -4.05 7.22 -16.21
C LEU A 28 -4.78 6.01 -15.64
N ASP A 29 -4.13 4.86 -15.52
CA ASP A 29 -4.69 3.69 -14.83
C ASP A 29 -5.06 4.02 -13.37
N HIS A 30 -4.21 4.82 -12.71
CA HIS A 30 -4.46 5.25 -11.33
C HIS A 30 -5.62 6.25 -11.20
N ILE A 31 -5.80 7.13 -12.20
CA ILE A 31 -6.94 8.07 -12.26
C ILE A 31 -8.23 7.30 -12.54
N GLN A 32 -8.21 6.26 -13.37
CA GLN A 32 -9.38 5.42 -13.63
C GLN A 32 -9.78 4.59 -12.41
N ASP A 33 -8.83 4.03 -11.66
CA ASP A 33 -9.09 3.30 -10.41
C ASP A 33 -9.73 4.21 -9.34
N VAL A 34 -9.32 5.48 -9.29
CA VAL A 34 -9.92 6.49 -8.38
C VAL A 34 -11.26 7.02 -8.92
N SER A 35 -11.44 7.10 -10.25
CA SER A 35 -12.65 7.61 -10.88
C SER A 35 -13.84 6.64 -10.77
N LEU A 36 -13.59 5.33 -10.83
CA LEU A 36 -14.64 4.30 -10.68
C LEU A 36 -15.27 4.28 -9.28
N ILE A 37 -14.59 4.85 -8.28
CA ILE A 37 -15.09 4.98 -6.91
C ILE A 37 -15.88 6.28 -6.71
N LYS A 38 -15.78 7.24 -7.65
CA LYS A 38 -16.39 8.58 -7.52
C LYS A 38 -17.88 8.65 -7.87
N ASP A 39 -18.46 7.64 -8.51
CA ASP A 39 -19.84 7.75 -9.02
C ASP A 39 -20.94 7.31 -8.04
N GLU A 40 -20.61 6.87 -6.84
CA GLU A 40 -21.62 6.55 -5.82
C GLU A 40 -21.33 7.27 -4.49
N HIS A 41 -21.84 8.41 -4.24
CA HIS A 41 -21.82 9.22 -3.01
C HIS A 41 -20.73 10.30 -2.93
N LEU A 42 -20.99 11.42 -3.59
CA LEU A 42 -20.57 12.73 -3.09
C LEU A 42 -21.34 13.01 -1.79
N ASP A 43 -20.94 12.38 -0.71
CA ASP A 43 -21.41 12.77 0.62
C ASP A 43 -20.51 13.89 1.17
N ASP A 44 -21.16 14.92 1.66
CA ASP A 44 -20.65 16.20 2.16
C ASP A 44 -19.76 16.08 3.42
N SER A 45 -19.19 14.89 3.68
CA SER A 45 -18.36 14.60 4.84
C SER A 45 -16.88 14.99 4.68
N ARG A 46 -16.48 15.57 3.52
CA ARG A 46 -15.11 16.07 3.30
C ARG A 46 -14.71 17.23 4.22
N ASN A 47 -15.66 17.81 4.94
CA ASN A 47 -15.44 19.07 5.66
C ASN A 47 -15.18 18.91 7.17
N LYS A 48 -14.98 17.68 7.70
CA LYS A 48 -14.80 17.47 9.15
C LYS A 48 -13.69 16.50 9.59
N LEU A 49 -12.83 16.02 8.70
CA LEU A 49 -11.75 15.10 9.06
C LEU A 49 -10.37 15.75 8.87
N GLY A 50 -10.09 16.84 9.57
CA GLY A 50 -8.71 17.30 9.74
C GLY A 50 -7.86 16.21 10.41
N ASP A 51 -6.62 16.02 9.94
CA ASP A 51 -5.59 15.13 10.49
C ASP A 51 -5.90 13.62 10.44
N ALA A 52 -6.55 13.13 9.41
CA ALA A 52 -6.76 11.69 9.25
C ALA A 52 -5.49 10.99 8.76
N ARG A 53 -4.56 10.69 9.69
CA ARG A 53 -3.39 9.84 9.40
C ARG A 53 -3.84 8.41 9.11
N ILE A 54 -3.56 7.93 7.91
CA ILE A 54 -3.79 6.57 7.45
C ILE A 54 -2.44 5.91 7.27
N GLU A 55 -2.23 4.74 7.85
CA GLU A 55 -1.07 3.90 7.58
C GLU A 55 -1.48 2.69 6.77
N ALA A 56 -0.81 2.45 5.64
CA ALA A 56 -1.05 1.26 4.82
C ALA A 56 0.19 0.36 4.78
N TYR A 57 -0.07 -0.96 4.77
CA TYR A 57 0.96 -1.99 4.87
C TYR A 57 0.88 -2.98 3.72
N ASP A 58 2.05 -3.29 3.15
CA ASP A 58 2.22 -4.36 2.16
C ASP A 58 3.43 -5.21 2.51
N THR A 59 3.32 -6.51 2.28
CA THR A 59 4.40 -7.49 2.50
C THR A 59 4.85 -8.07 1.18
N ALA A 60 6.15 -8.08 0.96
CA ALA A 60 6.71 -8.55 -0.27
C ALA A 60 7.87 -9.53 -0.03
N HIS A 61 7.79 -10.70 -0.66
CA HIS A 61 8.85 -11.70 -0.59
C HIS A 61 9.89 -11.48 -1.70
N LEU A 62 11.12 -11.19 -1.31
CA LEU A 62 12.26 -11.20 -2.23
C LEU A 62 12.65 -12.65 -2.52
N SER A 63 13.00 -12.95 -3.77
CA SER A 63 13.57 -14.25 -4.16
C SER A 63 14.80 -14.54 -3.29
N GLY A 64 14.69 -15.50 -2.37
CA GLY A 64 15.70 -15.80 -1.36
C GLY A 64 15.14 -15.72 0.06
N THR A 65 15.97 -15.37 1.02
CA THR A 65 15.67 -15.43 2.46
C THR A 65 15.16 -14.13 3.07
N ASN A 66 14.96 -13.06 2.29
CA ASN A 66 14.65 -11.73 2.82
C ASN A 66 13.24 -11.28 2.41
N ALA A 67 12.28 -11.43 3.29
CA ALA A 67 10.98 -10.77 3.17
C ALA A 67 11.09 -9.32 3.68
N ILE A 68 10.43 -8.40 2.98
CA ILE A 68 10.37 -6.98 3.33
C ILE A 68 8.91 -6.58 3.49
N GLY A 69 8.62 -5.89 4.57
CA GLY A 69 7.37 -5.17 4.72
C GLY A 69 7.57 -3.67 4.53
N VAL A 70 6.55 -3.01 4.06
CA VAL A 70 6.53 -1.56 3.93
C VAL A 70 5.36 -0.97 4.67
N MET A 71 5.54 0.25 5.13
CA MET A 71 4.50 1.12 5.68
C MET A 71 4.51 2.42 4.88
N THR A 72 3.36 2.84 4.42
CA THR A 72 3.14 4.16 3.83
C THR A 72 2.18 4.97 4.67
N VAL A 73 2.24 6.27 4.53
CA VAL A 73 1.43 7.23 5.29
C VAL A 73 0.73 8.15 4.33
N VAL A 74 -0.58 8.30 4.52
CA VAL A 74 -1.43 9.29 3.83
C VAL A 74 -2.09 10.16 4.90
N ILE A 75 -2.02 11.46 4.75
CA ILE A 75 -2.68 12.43 5.63
C ILE A 75 -3.54 13.33 4.74
N ASP A 76 -4.84 13.42 5.05
CA ASP A 76 -5.82 14.23 4.31
C ASP A 76 -5.78 13.98 2.78
N GLY A 77 -5.72 12.70 2.40
CA GLY A 77 -5.66 12.29 0.99
C GLY A 77 -4.31 12.54 0.31
N VAL A 78 -3.27 12.98 1.05
CA VAL A 78 -1.94 13.28 0.49
C VAL A 78 -0.89 12.30 1.02
N PRO A 79 -0.14 11.61 0.14
CA PRO A 79 0.95 10.73 0.53
C PRO A 79 2.13 11.49 1.18
N VAL A 80 2.51 11.12 2.41
CA VAL A 80 3.61 11.72 3.17
C VAL A 80 4.84 10.82 3.10
N LYS A 81 5.62 10.94 2.02
CA LYS A 81 6.73 10.03 1.70
C LYS A 81 7.88 10.04 2.71
N SER A 82 8.07 11.13 3.45
CA SER A 82 9.08 11.25 4.52
C SER A 82 8.82 10.28 5.68
N GLU A 83 7.56 9.88 5.84
CA GLU A 83 7.13 8.96 6.89
C GLU A 83 7.03 7.50 6.44
N TYR A 84 7.36 7.18 5.18
CA TYR A 84 7.39 5.80 4.71
C TYR A 84 8.50 5.01 5.41
N ARG A 85 8.21 3.77 5.77
CA ARG A 85 9.15 2.89 6.45
C ARG A 85 9.27 1.56 5.74
N THR A 86 10.43 0.94 5.90
CA THR A 86 10.71 -0.41 5.39
C THR A 86 11.16 -1.28 6.55
N PHE A 87 10.52 -2.42 6.70
CA PHE A 87 10.83 -3.41 7.73
C PHE A 87 11.45 -4.65 7.08
N ARG A 88 12.65 -5.01 7.50
CA ARG A 88 13.19 -6.32 7.16
C ARG A 88 12.53 -7.34 8.09
N ILE A 89 11.82 -8.31 7.53
CA ILE A 89 11.14 -9.38 8.27
C ILE A 89 12.18 -10.39 8.74
N ARG A 90 12.08 -10.81 9.99
CA ARG A 90 13.02 -11.73 10.64
C ARG A 90 12.23 -12.85 11.29
N GLY A 91 12.74 -14.10 11.18
CA GLY A 91 12.17 -15.23 11.92
C GLY A 91 10.83 -15.79 11.39
N VAL A 92 10.32 -15.28 10.27
CA VAL A 92 9.09 -15.78 9.65
C VAL A 92 9.42 -16.81 8.58
N LYS A 93 8.66 -17.91 8.53
CA LYS A 93 8.79 -18.91 7.47
C LYS A 93 8.51 -18.29 6.11
N LYS A 94 9.17 -18.81 5.08
CA LYS A 94 8.97 -18.36 3.70
C LYS A 94 7.49 -18.44 3.32
N ASN A 95 6.95 -17.37 2.73
CA ASN A 95 5.56 -17.26 2.28
C ASN A 95 4.49 -17.25 3.40
N ASP A 96 4.83 -16.85 4.62
CA ASP A 96 3.83 -16.60 5.66
C ASP A 96 3.54 -15.09 5.78
N ASP A 97 2.61 -14.63 4.94
CA ASP A 97 2.21 -13.22 4.87
C ASP A 97 1.55 -12.75 6.18
N ILE A 98 0.84 -13.65 6.87
CA ILE A 98 0.16 -13.34 8.12
C ILE A 98 1.19 -13.11 9.23
N ALA A 99 2.17 -14.00 9.37
CA ALA A 99 3.23 -13.83 10.36
C ALA A 99 4.09 -12.60 10.04
N SER A 100 4.36 -12.35 8.75
CA SER A 100 5.06 -11.16 8.28
C SER A 100 4.33 -9.87 8.67
N LEU A 101 3.03 -9.82 8.43
CA LEU A 101 2.19 -8.67 8.79
C LEU A 101 2.18 -8.44 10.30
N LYS A 102 2.02 -9.51 11.10
CA LYS A 102 2.06 -9.42 12.56
C LYS A 102 3.39 -8.87 13.07
N GLU A 103 4.52 -9.35 12.53
CA GLU A 103 5.86 -8.85 12.90
C GLU A 103 6.01 -7.37 12.63
N ILE A 104 5.58 -6.91 11.43
CA ILE A 104 5.68 -5.49 11.04
C ILE A 104 4.84 -4.63 11.98
N LEU A 105 3.58 -4.99 12.19
CA LEU A 105 2.67 -4.25 13.06
C LEU A 105 3.18 -4.20 14.50
N SER A 106 3.62 -5.33 15.06
CA SER A 106 4.17 -5.35 16.41
C SER A 106 5.38 -4.43 16.54
N ARG A 107 6.27 -4.41 15.54
CA ARG A 107 7.44 -3.53 15.55
C ARG A 107 7.04 -2.07 15.40
N ARG A 108 6.10 -1.75 14.50
CA ARG A 108 5.58 -0.38 14.32
C ARG A 108 4.94 0.15 15.60
N LEU A 109 4.12 -0.65 16.24
CA LEU A 109 3.34 -0.23 17.41
C LEU A 109 4.19 -0.13 18.68
N ASN A 110 5.41 -0.68 18.68
CA ASN A 110 6.42 -0.47 19.72
C ASN A 110 7.22 0.83 19.57
N HIS A 111 6.83 1.70 18.61
CA HIS A 111 7.39 3.04 18.42
C HIS A 111 6.37 4.10 18.83
N PRO A 112 6.19 4.38 20.14
CA PRO A 112 5.22 5.36 20.62
C PRO A 112 5.56 6.80 20.21
N GLU A 113 6.81 7.06 19.85
CA GLU A 113 7.28 8.35 19.34
C GLU A 113 6.77 8.66 17.93
N TRP A 114 6.24 7.66 17.20
CA TRP A 114 5.59 7.89 15.93
C TRP A 114 4.08 8.06 16.14
N PRO A 115 3.45 9.12 15.61
CA PRO A 115 2.02 9.34 15.77
C PRO A 115 1.21 8.10 15.36
N PHE A 116 0.26 7.70 16.20
CA PHE A 116 -0.61 6.57 15.85
C PHE A 116 -1.56 6.94 14.71
N PRO A 117 -1.85 6.00 13.81
CA PRO A 117 -2.81 6.22 12.74
C PRO A 117 -4.24 6.20 13.26
N LYS A 118 -5.12 6.92 12.57
CA LYS A 118 -6.56 6.84 12.77
C LYS A 118 -7.12 5.50 12.30
N ILE A 119 -6.50 4.91 11.27
CA ILE A 119 -6.83 3.61 10.72
C ILE A 119 -5.59 2.95 10.11
N ILE A 120 -5.54 1.63 10.18
CA ILE A 120 -4.56 0.80 9.47
C ILE A 120 -5.25 0.16 8.26
N ILE A 121 -4.63 0.31 7.09
CA ILE A 121 -5.05 -0.32 5.83
C ILE A 121 -4.08 -1.47 5.50
N ILE A 122 -4.63 -2.63 5.15
CA ILE A 122 -3.84 -3.80 4.75
C ILE A 122 -4.27 -4.28 3.37
N ASP A 123 -3.30 -4.75 2.58
CA ASP A 123 -3.56 -5.46 1.35
C ASP A 123 -3.97 -6.90 1.69
N GLY A 124 -5.18 -7.29 1.32
CA GLY A 124 -5.67 -8.64 1.55
C GLY A 124 -7.13 -8.71 2.02
N GLY A 125 -7.50 -9.88 2.51
CA GLY A 125 -8.88 -10.18 2.91
C GLY A 125 -9.12 -10.19 4.42
N THR A 126 -10.23 -10.78 4.80
CA THR A 126 -10.70 -10.89 6.19
C THR A 126 -9.68 -11.57 7.12
N THR A 127 -8.88 -12.50 6.61
CA THR A 127 -7.89 -13.25 7.41
C THR A 127 -6.75 -12.33 7.86
N GLN A 128 -6.19 -11.54 6.93
CA GLN A 128 -5.14 -10.56 7.22
C GLN A 128 -5.67 -9.46 8.15
N LYS A 129 -6.92 -9.00 7.90
CA LYS A 129 -7.60 -8.02 8.77
C LYS A 129 -7.70 -8.52 10.21
N LYS A 130 -8.22 -9.75 10.43
CA LYS A 130 -8.31 -10.36 11.77
C LYS A 130 -6.94 -10.52 12.42
N ALA A 131 -5.91 -10.85 11.66
CA ALA A 131 -4.54 -10.98 12.17
C ALA A 131 -4.01 -9.64 12.68
N ALA A 132 -4.24 -8.55 11.95
CA ALA A 132 -3.88 -7.19 12.38
C ALA A 132 -4.67 -6.74 13.62
N GLU A 133 -5.99 -6.97 13.62
CA GLU A 133 -6.84 -6.69 14.79
C GLU A 133 -6.37 -7.44 16.03
N GLY A 134 -5.91 -8.68 15.88
CA GLY A 134 -5.35 -9.47 16.99
C GLY A 134 -4.07 -8.87 17.58
N VAL A 135 -3.19 -8.28 16.76
CA VAL A 135 -2.01 -7.57 17.25
C VAL A 135 -2.40 -6.32 18.03
N LEU A 136 -3.34 -5.54 17.51
CA LEU A 136 -3.83 -4.32 18.16
C LEU A 136 -4.52 -4.62 19.50
N ALA A 137 -5.35 -5.66 19.53
CA ALA A 137 -6.02 -6.10 20.75
C ALA A 137 -5.02 -6.54 21.84
N ALA A 138 -3.97 -7.27 21.47
CA ALA A 138 -2.91 -7.68 22.40
C ALA A 138 -2.14 -6.49 23.00
N LEU A 139 -2.10 -5.37 22.29
CA LEU A 139 -1.46 -4.11 22.73
C LEU A 139 -2.47 -3.12 23.34
N HIS A 140 -3.74 -3.50 23.47
CA HIS A 140 -4.84 -2.65 23.95
C HIS A 140 -4.99 -1.33 23.16
N LEU A 141 -4.70 -1.36 21.86
CA LEU A 141 -4.81 -0.18 21.00
C LEU A 141 -6.13 -0.20 20.22
N PRO A 142 -7.01 0.81 20.39
CA PRO A 142 -8.31 0.87 19.75
C PRO A 142 -8.22 1.45 18.32
N ILE A 143 -7.23 1.02 17.55
CA ILE A 143 -7.03 1.48 16.17
C ILE A 143 -7.83 0.57 15.23
N PRO A 144 -8.76 1.08 14.43
CA PRO A 144 -9.50 0.29 13.47
C PRO A 144 -8.61 -0.20 12.33
N VAL A 145 -8.97 -1.35 11.75
CA VAL A 145 -8.30 -1.95 10.60
C VAL A 145 -9.28 -2.08 9.44
N ALA A 146 -8.88 -1.63 8.25
CA ALA A 146 -9.57 -1.96 7.02
C ALA A 146 -8.67 -2.81 6.10
N ALA A 147 -9.30 -3.59 5.24
CA ALA A 147 -8.63 -4.42 4.25
C ALA A 147 -9.11 -4.05 2.84
N VAL A 148 -8.18 -3.94 1.91
CA VAL A 148 -8.47 -3.75 0.49
C VAL A 148 -8.35 -5.09 -0.21
N VAL A 149 -9.49 -5.63 -0.62
CA VAL A 149 -9.58 -6.88 -1.37
C VAL A 149 -9.44 -6.59 -2.85
N LYS A 150 -8.57 -7.33 -3.53
CA LYS A 150 -8.36 -7.22 -4.97
C LYS A 150 -9.11 -8.31 -5.74
N ASP A 151 -9.51 -8.00 -6.96
CA ASP A 151 -10.05 -8.97 -7.92
C ASP A 151 -8.93 -9.83 -8.54
N GLU A 152 -9.31 -10.77 -9.41
CA GLU A 152 -8.37 -11.62 -10.16
C GLU A 152 -7.41 -10.83 -11.07
N ARG A 153 -7.75 -9.57 -11.38
CA ARG A 153 -6.93 -8.65 -12.17
C ARG A 153 -6.12 -7.69 -11.30
N HIS A 154 -6.03 -7.97 -9.98
CA HIS A 154 -5.33 -7.15 -8.99
C HIS A 154 -5.87 -5.72 -8.81
N ARG A 155 -7.13 -5.46 -9.19
CA ARG A 155 -7.80 -4.18 -8.99
C ARG A 155 -8.57 -4.20 -7.67
N PRO A 156 -8.68 -3.07 -6.95
CA PRO A 156 -9.51 -2.96 -5.77
C PRO A 156 -10.96 -3.36 -6.09
N ARG A 157 -11.46 -4.35 -5.39
CA ARG A 157 -12.83 -4.85 -5.54
C ARG A 157 -13.72 -4.41 -4.40
N GLU A 158 -13.18 -4.40 -3.19
CA GLU A 158 -13.92 -4.16 -1.97
C GLU A 158 -13.01 -3.61 -0.89
N VAL A 159 -13.52 -2.67 -0.08
CA VAL A 159 -12.85 -2.16 1.12
C VAL A 159 -13.65 -2.58 2.36
N ILE A 160 -13.09 -3.49 3.15
CA ILE A 160 -13.74 -4.04 4.32
C ILE A 160 -13.34 -3.24 5.56
N GLY A 161 -14.28 -2.50 6.16
CA GLY A 161 -14.12 -1.87 7.46
C GLY A 161 -13.76 -0.38 7.47
N ALA A 162 -13.52 0.27 6.34
CA ALA A 162 -13.16 1.70 6.27
C ALA A 162 -14.24 2.63 6.83
N ARG A 163 -15.52 2.39 6.51
CA ARG A 163 -16.65 3.21 6.94
C ARG A 163 -16.77 3.33 8.47
N ARG A 164 -16.46 2.26 9.21
CA ARG A 164 -16.51 2.27 10.69
C ARG A 164 -15.48 3.19 11.31
N ALA A 165 -14.40 3.47 10.59
CA ALA A 165 -13.32 4.36 11.05
C ALA A 165 -13.51 5.81 10.58
N GLY A 166 -14.58 6.11 9.83
CA GLY A 166 -14.82 7.43 9.26
C GLY A 166 -13.75 7.83 8.23
N VAL A 167 -13.25 6.85 7.47
CA VAL A 167 -12.30 7.07 6.37
C VAL A 167 -12.99 6.70 5.06
N SER A 168 -12.80 7.52 4.02
CA SER A 168 -13.37 7.26 2.71
C SER A 168 -12.75 6.01 2.07
N GLU A 169 -13.52 5.29 1.28
CA GLU A 169 -12.99 4.15 0.54
C GLU A 169 -11.90 4.58 -0.46
N ALA A 170 -12.04 5.78 -1.03
CA ALA A 170 -11.03 6.36 -1.92
C ALA A 170 -9.67 6.56 -1.23
N ASP A 171 -9.66 7.09 0.02
CA ASP A 171 -8.43 7.28 0.78
C ASP A 171 -7.80 5.93 1.20
N ALA A 172 -8.64 4.95 1.53
CA ALA A 172 -8.17 3.59 1.84
C ALA A 172 -7.51 2.93 0.62
N VAL A 173 -8.13 3.05 -0.56
CA VAL A 173 -7.59 2.53 -1.82
C VAL A 173 -6.31 3.27 -2.20
N LEU A 174 -6.27 4.60 -2.07
CA LEU A 174 -5.06 5.40 -2.30
C LEU A 174 -3.92 4.94 -1.41
N ALA A 175 -4.16 4.80 -0.10
CA ALA A 175 -3.15 4.37 0.85
C ALA A 175 -2.61 2.96 0.53
N ASN A 176 -3.51 2.03 0.15
CA ASN A 176 -3.13 0.68 -0.29
C ASN A 176 -2.30 0.70 -1.58
N ALA A 177 -2.70 1.50 -2.57
CA ALA A 177 -1.98 1.65 -3.82
C ALA A 177 -0.56 2.21 -3.59
N GLU A 178 -0.41 3.20 -2.70
CA GLU A 178 0.89 3.74 -2.31
C GLU A 178 1.77 2.68 -1.62
N ALA A 179 1.22 1.85 -0.74
CA ALA A 179 1.95 0.76 -0.11
C ALA A 179 2.45 -0.24 -1.16
N HIS A 180 1.59 -0.66 -2.06
CA HIS A 180 1.95 -1.58 -3.15
C HIS A 180 3.01 -0.98 -4.09
N ARG A 181 2.85 0.28 -4.51
CA ARG A 181 3.84 1.00 -5.33
C ARG A 181 5.20 1.08 -4.66
N PHE A 182 5.23 1.42 -3.37
CA PHE A 182 6.47 1.53 -2.59
C PHE A 182 7.13 0.17 -2.41
N SER A 183 6.38 -0.87 -2.15
CA SER A 183 6.83 -2.25 -2.07
C SER A 183 7.51 -2.70 -3.36
N LEU A 184 6.87 -2.50 -4.51
CA LEU A 184 7.44 -2.82 -5.82
C LEU A 184 8.74 -2.04 -6.11
N ALA A 185 8.83 -0.77 -5.73
CA ALA A 185 10.04 0.03 -5.88
C ALA A 185 11.20 -0.55 -5.04
N ARG A 186 10.93 -0.96 -3.79
CA ARG A 186 11.92 -1.60 -2.91
C ARG A 186 12.38 -2.95 -3.46
N HIS A 187 11.49 -3.74 -4.03
CA HIS A 187 11.85 -4.99 -4.73
C HIS A 187 12.82 -4.77 -5.89
N ARG A 188 12.51 -3.82 -6.77
CA ARG A 188 13.39 -3.50 -7.90
C ARG A 188 14.76 -3.04 -7.43
N TRP A 189 14.82 -2.19 -6.42
CA TRP A 189 16.08 -1.72 -5.87
C TRP A 189 16.91 -2.85 -5.25
N ALA A 190 16.29 -3.76 -4.49
CA ALA A 190 16.97 -4.89 -3.88
C ALA A 190 17.54 -5.85 -4.92
N ARG A 191 16.82 -6.14 -6.00
CA ARG A 191 17.31 -6.94 -7.14
C ARG A 191 18.51 -6.29 -7.84
N ALA A 192 18.41 -4.98 -8.12
CA ALA A 192 19.49 -4.24 -8.76
C ALA A 192 20.78 -4.24 -7.90
N ARG A 193 20.66 -4.19 -6.58
CA ARG A 193 21.80 -4.28 -5.67
C ARG A 193 22.45 -5.67 -5.67
N GLN A 194 21.67 -6.75 -5.73
CA GLN A 194 22.21 -8.12 -5.81
C GLN A 194 22.97 -8.37 -7.10
N LEU A 195 22.58 -7.75 -8.22
CA LEU A 195 23.26 -7.87 -9.50
C LEU A 195 24.61 -7.13 -9.53
N ARG A 196 24.76 -6.07 -8.72
CA ARG A 196 26.01 -5.30 -8.62
C ARG A 196 27.03 -5.87 -7.65
N SER A 197 26.63 -6.83 -6.82
CA SER A 197 27.50 -7.47 -5.81
C SER A 197 28.05 -8.83 -6.25
N LYS A 198 27.78 -9.21 -7.50
CA LYS A 198 28.41 -10.34 -8.20
C LYS A 198 29.38 -9.83 -9.26
#